data_3953435d439e2e57f27c55ff05d3f2f7
#
_entry.id   3953435d439e2e57f27c55ff05d3f2f7
#
_cell.length_a   1.000
_cell.length_b   1.000
_cell.length_c   1.000
_cell.angle_alpha   90.00
_cell.angle_beta   90.00
_cell.angle_gamma   90.00
#
_symmetry.space_group_name_H-M   'P 1'
#
loop_
_entity.id
_entity.type
_entity.pdbx_description
1 polymer ?
#
loop_
_entity_poly.entity_id
_entity_poly.type
_entity_poly.pdbx_seq_one_letter_code
_entity_poly.pdbx_strand_id
1 'polypeptide(L)'
;NLLTLWVISFIFYGLVAVSLVGAFWTGGAMILGKIVAWPIRYVLLMAKSLAGFPLAAVYTRSPYITIWLVAVYVLLLVFLLSRNRRPGVLLCCGTLGLCLALLASWAEPMLDNARVTVLDVGQGQCILLQSEGRTYMVDCGGDSDTETADIAAETLLSQGISRLDGLILTHGDRDHTGAAENLLSRVKADVLILPPEEGILTSDNAEVVYAEQDLLLTYGETNLHIFTADSNRSENENSLCVLFDTENCDILITGDRSAYGERMLLHAGKIPEVDVLIAGHHGSKNSTCEDLLTAAQPQTVCISVGQDNPYGHPAAETLQRLESFGCTVYR
;
A
#
# COMPACT_ATOMS: atom_id res chain seq x y z
N ASN A 1 6.53 20.69 -15.91
CA ASN A 1 7.30 21.91 -15.60
C ASN A 1 7.57 22.77 -16.84
N LEU A 2 8.00 22.18 -17.99
CA LEU A 2 8.30 22.94 -19.21
C LEU A 2 7.11 23.78 -19.73
N LEU A 3 5.89 23.24 -19.63
CA LEU A 3 4.66 23.87 -20.11
C LEU A 3 4.00 24.83 -19.10
N THR A 4 4.32 24.71 -17.82
CA THR A 4 3.58 25.39 -16.74
C THR A 4 4.42 26.37 -15.91
N LEU A 5 5.72 26.18 -15.78
CA LEU A 5 6.56 26.93 -14.84
C LEU A 5 6.59 28.43 -15.15
N TRP A 6 6.67 28.80 -16.42
CA TRP A 6 6.65 30.20 -16.86
C TRP A 6 5.27 30.85 -16.66
N VAL A 7 4.19 30.07 -16.79
CA VAL A 7 2.82 30.54 -16.57
C VAL A 7 2.56 30.81 -15.09
N ILE A 8 3.11 29.96 -14.20
CA ILE A 8 2.99 30.12 -12.74
C ILE A 8 3.58 31.46 -12.29
N SER A 9 4.68 31.91 -12.90
CA SER A 9 5.26 33.21 -12.61
C SER A 9 4.29 34.35 -12.96
N PHE A 10 3.60 34.27 -14.11
CA PHE A 10 2.57 35.26 -14.49
C PHE A 10 1.38 35.24 -13.53
N ILE A 11 0.96 34.04 -13.09
CA ILE A 11 -0.12 33.91 -12.11
C ILE A 11 0.29 34.58 -10.80
N PHE A 12 1.49 34.34 -10.31
CA PHE A 12 1.99 34.92 -9.07
C PHE A 12 1.95 36.43 -9.10
N TYR A 13 2.59 37.06 -10.12
CA TYR A 13 2.59 38.52 -10.26
C TYR A 13 1.20 39.08 -10.51
N GLY A 14 0.36 38.38 -11.26
CA GLY A 14 -1.02 38.75 -11.47
C GLY A 14 -1.86 38.75 -10.18
N LEU A 15 -1.69 37.76 -9.31
CA LEU A 15 -2.37 37.71 -8.00
C LEU A 15 -1.89 38.82 -7.08
N VAL A 16 -0.59 39.14 -7.07
CA VAL A 16 -0.03 40.30 -6.34
C VAL A 16 -0.67 41.61 -6.82
N ALA A 17 -0.79 41.78 -8.14
CA ALA A 17 -1.44 42.96 -8.70
C ALA A 17 -2.93 43.06 -8.36
N VAL A 18 -3.64 41.93 -8.41
CA VAL A 18 -5.09 41.85 -7.98
C VAL A 18 -5.23 42.24 -6.52
N SER A 19 -4.33 41.76 -5.63
CA SER A 19 -4.36 42.07 -4.21
C SER A 19 -4.07 43.59 -3.95
N LEU A 20 -3.07 44.14 -4.61
CA LEU A 20 -2.73 45.56 -4.47
C LEU A 20 -3.86 46.48 -4.98
N VAL A 21 -4.39 46.20 -6.15
CA VAL A 21 -5.51 47.00 -6.69
C VAL A 21 -6.76 46.82 -5.84
N GLY A 22 -7.01 45.61 -5.32
CA GLY A 22 -8.15 45.32 -4.48
C GLY A 22 -8.18 46.07 -3.16
N ALA A 23 -7.01 46.46 -2.64
CA ALA A 23 -6.91 47.29 -1.44
C ALA A 23 -7.47 48.71 -1.63
N PHE A 24 -7.52 49.22 -2.87
CA PHE A 24 -7.98 50.57 -3.19
C PHE A 24 -9.20 50.61 -4.10
N TRP A 25 -9.35 49.61 -4.98
CA TRP A 25 -10.42 49.57 -5.98
C TRP A 25 -10.89 48.13 -6.28
N THR A 26 -11.93 47.68 -5.61
CA THR A 26 -12.48 46.32 -5.72
C THR A 26 -12.98 45.99 -7.14
N GLY A 27 -13.61 46.96 -7.85
CA GLY A 27 -14.07 46.78 -9.25
C GLY A 27 -12.94 46.45 -10.22
N GLY A 28 -11.79 47.17 -10.10
CA GLY A 28 -10.61 46.89 -10.89
C GLY A 28 -9.97 45.55 -10.58
N ALA A 29 -9.90 45.20 -9.31
CA ALA A 29 -9.40 43.90 -8.87
C ALA A 29 -10.25 42.73 -9.45
N MET A 30 -11.56 42.88 -9.52
CA MET A 30 -12.44 41.87 -10.14
C MET A 30 -12.16 41.68 -11.64
N ILE A 31 -11.88 42.76 -12.36
CA ILE A 31 -11.51 42.69 -13.79
C ILE A 31 -10.17 41.99 -13.96
N LEU A 32 -9.16 42.42 -13.21
CA LEU A 32 -7.82 41.78 -13.22
C LEU A 32 -7.89 40.31 -12.80
N GLY A 33 -8.70 39.96 -11.78
CA GLY A 33 -8.91 38.58 -11.34
C GLY A 33 -9.47 37.69 -12.45
N LYS A 34 -10.40 38.19 -13.26
CA LYS A 34 -10.90 37.45 -14.43
C LYS A 34 -9.79 37.19 -15.46
N ILE A 35 -8.89 38.12 -15.66
CA ILE A 35 -7.73 37.93 -16.57
C ILE A 35 -6.77 36.88 -16.01
N VAL A 36 -6.43 36.95 -14.72
CA VAL A 36 -5.53 35.98 -14.04
C VAL A 36 -6.16 34.59 -13.94
N ALA A 37 -7.47 34.47 -13.93
CA ALA A 37 -8.15 33.19 -13.95
C ALA A 37 -7.86 32.34 -15.22
N TRP A 38 -7.56 32.97 -16.36
CA TRP A 38 -7.25 32.26 -17.60
C TRP A 38 -5.97 31.40 -17.52
N PRO A 39 -4.80 31.95 -17.14
CA PRO A 39 -3.60 31.15 -16.99
C PRO A 39 -3.74 30.09 -15.86
N ILE A 40 -4.52 30.34 -14.81
CA ILE A 40 -4.83 29.31 -13.81
C ILE A 40 -5.57 28.14 -14.45
N ARG A 41 -6.62 28.41 -15.23
CA ARG A 41 -7.37 27.39 -15.97
C ARG A 41 -6.48 26.61 -16.95
N TYR A 42 -5.56 27.31 -17.62
CA TYR A 42 -4.59 26.66 -18.50
C TYR A 42 -3.71 25.66 -17.73
N VAL A 43 -3.15 26.03 -16.57
CA VAL A 43 -2.31 25.14 -15.76
C VAL A 43 -3.11 23.94 -15.29
N LEU A 44 -4.34 24.15 -14.81
CA LEU A 44 -5.23 23.05 -14.39
C LEU A 44 -5.59 22.13 -15.56
N LEU A 45 -5.89 22.68 -16.74
CA LEU A 45 -6.16 21.89 -17.93
C LEU A 45 -4.95 21.05 -18.33
N MET A 46 -3.76 21.64 -18.35
CA MET A 46 -2.52 20.93 -18.67
C MET A 46 -2.24 19.84 -17.65
N ALA A 47 -2.40 20.11 -16.36
CA ALA A 47 -2.19 19.12 -15.31
C ALA A 47 -3.17 17.93 -15.49
N LYS A 48 -4.46 18.19 -15.67
CA LYS A 48 -5.48 17.14 -15.90
C LYS A 48 -5.21 16.34 -17.18
N SER A 49 -4.86 17.04 -18.28
CA SER A 49 -4.59 16.37 -19.56
C SER A 49 -3.37 15.48 -19.46
N LEU A 50 -2.28 15.96 -18.82
CA LEU A 50 -1.06 15.17 -18.67
C LEU A 50 -1.22 14.01 -17.67
N ALA A 51 -2.00 14.20 -16.60
CA ALA A 51 -2.28 13.13 -15.64
C ALA A 51 -3.09 11.97 -16.27
N GLY A 52 -3.92 12.26 -17.28
CA GLY A 52 -4.70 11.25 -18.00
C GLY A 52 -3.93 10.49 -19.09
N PHE A 53 -2.66 10.83 -19.35
CA PHE A 53 -1.87 10.10 -20.34
C PHE A 53 -1.43 8.74 -19.81
N PRO A 54 -1.45 7.66 -20.63
CA PRO A 54 -0.75 6.43 -20.32
C PRO A 54 0.73 6.76 -20.05
N LEU A 55 1.29 6.24 -18.98
CA LEU A 55 2.66 6.55 -18.54
C LEU A 55 2.88 8.01 -18.10
N ALA A 56 1.83 8.68 -17.60
CA ALA A 56 1.94 10.02 -17.00
C ALA A 56 2.95 10.08 -15.85
N ALA A 57 3.10 8.98 -15.14
CA ALA A 57 4.14 8.74 -14.15
C ALA A 57 4.75 7.34 -14.37
N VAL A 58 6.05 7.22 -14.19
CA VAL A 58 6.76 5.95 -14.15
C VAL A 58 7.26 5.79 -12.72
N TYR A 59 6.59 4.93 -11.98
CA TYR A 59 7.00 4.56 -10.63
C TYR A 59 8.03 3.45 -10.74
N THR A 60 9.15 3.56 -10.03
CA THR A 60 10.12 2.47 -9.95
C THR A 60 10.97 2.60 -8.68
N ARG A 61 11.05 1.51 -7.93
CA ARG A 61 12.01 1.31 -6.84
C ARG A 61 13.10 0.31 -7.23
N SER A 62 13.07 -0.18 -8.47
CA SER A 62 14.00 -1.19 -8.94
C SER A 62 15.44 -0.71 -8.83
N PRO A 63 16.32 -1.42 -8.09
CA PRO A 63 17.73 -1.11 -8.03
C PRO A 63 18.40 -1.22 -9.40
N TYR A 64 17.92 -2.11 -10.26
CA TYR A 64 18.46 -2.31 -11.62
C TYR A 64 18.27 -1.06 -12.49
N ILE A 65 17.11 -0.41 -12.41
CA ILE A 65 16.86 0.83 -13.15
C ILE A 65 17.70 1.97 -12.59
N THR A 66 17.89 2.04 -11.29
CA THR A 66 18.77 3.03 -10.65
C THR A 66 20.22 2.83 -11.07
N ILE A 67 20.72 1.58 -11.06
CA ILE A 67 22.07 1.22 -11.53
C ILE A 67 22.23 1.57 -13.01
N TRP A 68 21.26 1.24 -13.85
CA TRP A 68 21.26 1.62 -15.26
C TRP A 68 21.34 3.12 -15.45
N LEU A 69 20.56 3.90 -14.70
CA LEU A 69 20.58 5.37 -14.80
C LEU A 69 21.95 5.95 -14.45
N VAL A 70 22.56 5.47 -13.37
CA VAL A 70 23.94 5.86 -12.98
C VAL A 70 24.93 5.48 -14.08
N ALA A 71 24.84 4.27 -14.62
CA ALA A 71 25.70 3.81 -15.73
C ALA A 71 25.56 4.69 -16.98
N VAL A 72 24.33 5.11 -17.33
CA VAL A 72 24.08 6.04 -18.45
C VAL A 72 24.75 7.40 -18.23
N TYR A 73 24.67 7.95 -17.02
CA TYR A 73 25.35 9.19 -16.70
C TYR A 73 26.87 9.08 -16.78
N VAL A 74 27.43 7.96 -16.30
CA VAL A 74 28.87 7.67 -16.43
C VAL A 74 29.27 7.52 -17.91
N LEU A 75 28.51 6.77 -18.71
CA LEU A 75 28.74 6.63 -20.15
C LEU A 75 28.66 8.00 -20.87
N LEU A 76 27.70 8.83 -20.50
CA LEU A 76 27.56 10.17 -21.06
C LEU A 76 28.77 11.06 -20.70
N LEU A 77 29.23 11.00 -19.45
CA LEU A 77 30.44 11.73 -19.02
C LEU A 77 31.67 11.27 -19.81
N VAL A 78 31.89 9.95 -19.94
CA VAL A 78 32.98 9.38 -20.73
C VAL A 78 32.87 9.79 -22.20
N PHE A 79 31.66 9.80 -22.77
CA PHE A 79 31.43 10.27 -24.14
C PHE A 79 31.79 11.75 -24.31
N LEU A 80 31.41 12.60 -23.36
CA LEU A 80 31.69 14.03 -23.42
C LEU A 80 33.19 14.34 -23.30
N LEU A 81 33.90 13.56 -22.46
CA LEU A 81 35.35 13.72 -22.24
C LEU A 81 36.20 13.04 -23.35
N SER A 82 35.63 12.10 -24.10
CA SER A 82 36.35 11.37 -25.14
C SER A 82 36.62 12.21 -26.38
N ARG A 83 37.84 12.12 -26.91
CA ARG A 83 38.23 12.71 -28.19
C ARG A 83 37.55 12.03 -29.41
N ASN A 84 37.28 10.72 -29.28
CA ASN A 84 36.68 9.93 -30.36
C ASN A 84 35.21 9.59 -29.96
N ARG A 85 34.33 10.54 -30.20
CA ARG A 85 32.90 10.43 -29.86
C ARG A 85 32.18 9.48 -30.80
N ARG A 86 31.73 8.35 -30.28
CA ARG A 86 30.95 7.34 -31.03
C ARG A 86 29.50 7.30 -30.47
N PRO A 87 28.58 8.12 -31.01
CA PRO A 87 27.22 8.21 -30.48
C PRO A 87 26.44 6.89 -30.61
N GLY A 88 26.72 6.09 -31.64
CA GLY A 88 26.09 4.77 -31.80
C GLY A 88 26.44 3.80 -30.67
N VAL A 89 27.67 3.82 -30.17
CA VAL A 89 28.07 2.96 -29.03
C VAL A 89 27.34 3.41 -27.76
N LEU A 90 27.27 4.70 -27.50
CA LEU A 90 26.53 5.23 -26.35
C LEU A 90 25.05 4.81 -26.38
N LEU A 91 24.43 4.98 -27.55
CA LEU A 91 23.02 4.58 -27.75
C LEU A 91 22.83 3.09 -27.54
N CYS A 92 23.65 2.25 -28.19
CA CYS A 92 23.55 0.80 -28.07
C CYS A 92 23.77 0.32 -26.62
N CYS A 93 24.78 0.84 -25.92
CA CYS A 93 25.02 0.47 -24.52
C CYS A 93 23.90 0.93 -23.61
N GLY A 94 23.37 2.16 -23.83
CA GLY A 94 22.26 2.69 -23.07
C GLY A 94 20.98 1.88 -23.25
N THR A 95 20.62 1.55 -24.50
CA THR A 95 19.40 0.77 -24.79
C THR A 95 19.51 -0.68 -24.33
N LEU A 96 20.65 -1.34 -24.58
CA LEU A 96 20.88 -2.71 -24.10
C LEU A 96 20.83 -2.77 -22.57
N GLY A 97 21.50 -1.82 -21.91
CA GLY A 97 21.45 -1.73 -20.44
C GLY A 97 20.04 -1.52 -19.91
N LEU A 98 19.21 -0.70 -20.58
CA LEU A 98 17.81 -0.53 -20.22
C LEU A 98 17.02 -1.83 -20.36
N CYS A 99 17.18 -2.53 -21.48
CA CYS A 99 16.52 -3.82 -21.70
C CYS A 99 16.89 -4.84 -20.61
N LEU A 100 18.17 -4.91 -20.23
CA LEU A 100 18.62 -5.80 -19.16
C LEU A 100 18.07 -5.37 -17.79
N ALA A 101 18.05 -4.07 -17.49
CA ALA A 101 17.50 -3.57 -16.25
C ALA A 101 15.99 -3.82 -16.12
N LEU A 102 15.25 -3.64 -17.21
CA LEU A 102 13.82 -3.95 -17.26
C LEU A 102 13.55 -5.45 -17.11
N LEU A 103 14.36 -6.28 -17.79
CA LEU A 103 14.24 -7.74 -17.69
C LEU A 103 14.53 -8.21 -16.26
N ALA A 104 15.60 -7.71 -15.63
CA ALA A 104 15.94 -8.05 -14.25
C ALA A 104 14.88 -7.59 -13.26
N SER A 105 14.37 -6.37 -13.44
CA SER A 105 13.29 -5.82 -12.62
C SER A 105 11.97 -6.61 -12.75
N TRP A 106 11.71 -7.16 -13.93
CA TRP A 106 10.54 -8.00 -14.17
C TRP A 106 10.72 -9.43 -13.64
N ALA A 107 11.93 -9.97 -13.73
CA ALA A 107 12.21 -11.34 -13.29
C ALA A 107 12.37 -11.48 -11.77
N GLU A 108 12.82 -10.42 -11.07
CA GLU A 108 13.07 -10.47 -9.63
C GLU A 108 11.85 -10.93 -8.80
N PRO A 109 10.62 -10.40 -8.99
CA PRO A 109 9.45 -10.87 -8.25
C PRO A 109 9.05 -12.32 -8.56
N MET A 110 9.49 -12.86 -9.70
CA MET A 110 9.21 -14.25 -10.09
C MET A 110 10.18 -15.26 -9.46
N LEU A 111 11.27 -14.78 -8.85
CA LEU A 111 12.24 -15.62 -8.14
C LEU A 111 11.83 -15.86 -6.69
N ASP A 112 10.96 -15.03 -6.15
CA ASP A 112 10.41 -15.18 -4.81
C ASP A 112 9.14 -16.05 -4.88
N ASN A 113 9.10 -17.15 -4.17
CA ASN A 113 7.92 -18.01 -4.10
C ASN A 113 6.76 -17.30 -3.39
N ALA A 114 7.09 -16.57 -2.31
CA ALA A 114 6.14 -15.74 -1.58
C ALA A 114 6.81 -14.51 -0.99
N ARG A 115 6.05 -13.40 -0.89
CA ARG A 115 6.50 -12.17 -0.23
C ARG A 115 5.36 -11.57 0.57
N VAL A 116 5.64 -11.21 1.83
CA VAL A 116 4.73 -10.42 2.65
C VAL A 116 5.39 -9.10 3.01
N THR A 117 4.64 -8.03 2.87
CA THR A 117 5.11 -6.68 3.19
C THR A 117 4.09 -6.00 4.10
N VAL A 118 4.49 -5.74 5.34
CA VAL A 118 3.72 -4.89 6.25
C VAL A 118 4.15 -3.45 5.99
N LEU A 119 3.23 -2.60 5.58
CA LEU A 119 3.53 -1.20 5.25
C LEU A 119 3.55 -0.35 6.51
N ASP A 120 4.48 0.59 6.58
CA ASP A 120 4.53 1.58 7.64
C ASP A 120 3.49 2.68 7.35
N VAL A 121 2.33 2.54 7.98
CA VAL A 121 1.16 3.42 7.83
C VAL A 121 0.80 4.18 9.11
N GLY A 122 1.70 4.13 10.11
CA GLY A 122 1.43 4.64 11.45
C GLY A 122 0.48 3.71 12.21
N GLN A 123 -0.53 4.29 12.89
CA GLN A 123 -1.53 3.51 13.60
C GLN A 123 -2.56 2.97 12.62
N GLY A 124 -2.46 1.69 12.29
CA GLY A 124 -3.36 1.00 11.37
C GLY A 124 -2.72 -0.23 10.74
N GLN A 125 -3.38 -0.81 9.75
CA GLN A 125 -2.94 -2.01 9.08
C GLN A 125 -3.03 -1.90 7.57
N CYS A 126 -1.94 -2.28 6.89
CA CYS A 126 -1.89 -2.41 5.45
C CYS A 126 -0.82 -3.45 5.09
N ILE A 127 -1.24 -4.61 4.60
CA ILE A 127 -0.37 -5.78 4.38
C ILE A 127 -0.51 -6.25 2.94
N LEU A 128 0.61 -6.40 2.24
CA LEU A 128 0.66 -6.99 0.90
C LEU A 128 1.07 -8.46 1.01
N LEU A 129 0.31 -9.32 0.36
CA LEU A 129 0.55 -10.75 0.20
C LEU A 129 0.79 -11.04 -1.29
N GLN A 130 1.96 -11.51 -1.64
CA GLN A 130 2.35 -11.75 -3.02
C GLN A 130 2.90 -13.17 -3.16
N SER A 131 2.34 -13.94 -4.07
CA SER A 131 2.82 -15.28 -4.42
C SER A 131 2.31 -15.67 -5.80
N GLU A 132 3.03 -16.48 -6.54
CA GLU A 132 2.62 -17.06 -7.83
C GLU A 132 2.12 -16.01 -8.85
N GLY A 133 2.69 -14.79 -8.78
CA GLY A 133 2.29 -13.67 -9.64
C GLY A 133 0.94 -13.01 -9.25
N ARG A 134 0.34 -13.41 -8.14
CA ARG A 134 -0.86 -12.81 -7.55
C ARG A 134 -0.49 -11.82 -6.46
N THR A 135 -1.31 -10.80 -6.31
CA THR A 135 -1.14 -9.78 -5.27
C THR A 135 -2.46 -9.54 -4.57
N TYR A 136 -2.50 -9.85 -3.29
CA TYR A 136 -3.60 -9.52 -2.39
C TYR A 136 -3.14 -8.46 -1.40
N MET A 137 -4.08 -7.67 -0.93
CA MET A 137 -3.86 -6.74 0.17
C MET A 137 -4.84 -7.06 1.29
N VAL A 138 -4.35 -7.07 2.52
CA VAL A 138 -5.17 -7.20 3.73
C VAL A 138 -5.14 -5.87 4.45
N ASP A 139 -6.30 -5.25 4.56
CA ASP A 139 -6.55 -3.91 5.08
C ASP A 139 -5.83 -2.79 4.31
N CYS A 140 -6.34 -1.60 4.46
CA CYS A 140 -5.76 -0.36 3.95
C CYS A 140 -6.23 0.80 4.82
N GLY A 141 -5.66 0.92 6.00
CA GLY A 141 -5.93 1.97 6.96
C GLY A 141 -4.68 2.41 7.70
N GLY A 142 -4.72 3.57 8.32
CA GLY A 142 -3.59 4.16 9.04
C GLY A 142 -3.90 5.54 9.60
N ASP A 143 -2.87 6.26 10.06
CA ASP A 143 -3.02 7.59 10.66
C ASP A 143 -3.71 8.61 9.73
N SER A 144 -3.49 8.49 8.44
CA SER A 144 -4.02 9.40 7.41
C SER A 144 -4.49 8.62 6.20
N ASP A 145 -5.77 8.72 5.86
CA ASP A 145 -6.38 8.03 4.73
C ASP A 145 -5.67 8.33 3.39
N THR A 146 -5.22 9.59 3.20
CA THR A 146 -4.52 10.00 1.98
C THR A 146 -3.08 9.50 1.95
N GLU A 147 -2.35 9.65 3.05
CA GLU A 147 -0.94 9.25 3.12
C GLU A 147 -0.80 7.72 3.05
N THR A 148 -1.65 6.99 3.77
CA THR A 148 -1.71 5.53 3.70
C THR A 148 -2.00 5.04 2.29
N ALA A 149 -2.98 5.64 1.60
CA ALA A 149 -3.28 5.31 0.21
C ALA A 149 -2.12 5.64 -0.73
N ASP A 150 -1.39 6.73 -0.48
CA ASP A 150 -0.19 7.10 -1.24
C ASP A 150 0.92 6.07 -1.04
N ILE A 151 1.23 5.69 0.21
CA ILE A 151 2.23 4.66 0.54
C ILE A 151 1.90 3.34 -0.14
N ALA A 152 0.65 2.88 -0.01
CA ALA A 152 0.18 1.62 -0.60
C ALA A 152 0.25 1.66 -2.14
N ALA A 153 -0.30 2.71 -2.77
CA ALA A 153 -0.30 2.85 -4.22
C ALA A 153 1.11 3.00 -4.79
N GLU A 154 1.99 3.80 -4.17
CA GLU A 154 3.37 3.95 -4.62
C GLU A 154 4.16 2.65 -4.49
N THR A 155 3.94 1.90 -3.42
CA THR A 155 4.57 0.59 -3.24
C THR A 155 4.15 -0.37 -4.36
N LEU A 156 2.86 -0.51 -4.63
CA LEU A 156 2.33 -1.36 -5.70
C LEU A 156 2.80 -0.91 -7.08
N LEU A 157 2.59 0.37 -7.42
CA LEU A 157 2.95 0.92 -8.74
C LEU A 157 4.46 0.87 -9.00
N SER A 158 5.30 1.02 -7.95
CA SER A 158 6.75 0.89 -8.10
C SER A 158 7.21 -0.52 -8.44
N GLN A 159 6.40 -1.52 -8.10
CA GLN A 159 6.58 -2.92 -8.47
C GLN A 159 5.92 -3.26 -9.82
N GLY A 160 5.30 -2.28 -10.48
CA GLY A 160 4.57 -2.47 -11.73
C GLY A 160 3.15 -3.02 -11.55
N ILE A 161 2.64 -3.07 -10.32
CA ILE A 161 1.32 -3.60 -9.98
C ILE A 161 0.32 -2.45 -10.01
N SER A 162 -0.56 -2.44 -10.99
CA SER A 162 -1.64 -1.46 -11.14
C SER A 162 -3.03 -2.04 -10.82
N ARG A 163 -3.05 -3.34 -10.44
CA ARG A 163 -4.26 -4.09 -10.13
C ARG A 163 -3.94 -5.14 -9.06
N LEU A 164 -4.76 -5.19 -8.03
CA LEU A 164 -4.77 -6.24 -7.02
C LEU A 164 -5.69 -7.37 -7.50
N ASP A 165 -5.32 -8.62 -7.25
CA ASP A 165 -6.21 -9.77 -7.42
C ASP A 165 -7.33 -9.72 -6.37
N GLY A 166 -7.04 -9.24 -5.16
CA GLY A 166 -8.06 -8.97 -4.14
C GLY A 166 -7.61 -7.97 -3.09
N LEU A 167 -8.58 -7.22 -2.55
CA LEU A 167 -8.46 -6.43 -1.34
C LEU A 167 -9.40 -7.04 -0.30
N ILE A 168 -8.84 -7.46 0.83
CA ILE A 168 -9.53 -8.07 1.94
C ILE A 168 -9.57 -7.04 3.07
N LEU A 169 -10.74 -6.62 3.49
CA LEU A 169 -10.90 -5.76 4.65
C LEU A 169 -11.38 -6.61 5.83
N THR A 170 -10.61 -6.62 6.91
CA THR A 170 -10.87 -7.49 8.05
C THR A 170 -12.12 -7.09 8.82
N HIS A 171 -12.35 -5.79 9.03
CA HIS A 171 -13.52 -5.20 9.68
C HIS A 171 -13.65 -3.72 9.30
N GLY A 172 -14.65 -3.01 9.84
CA GLY A 172 -15.06 -1.67 9.40
C GLY A 172 -14.26 -0.50 9.98
N ASP A 173 -13.39 -0.70 10.98
CA ASP A 173 -12.69 0.39 11.64
C ASP A 173 -11.75 1.16 10.69
N ARG A 174 -11.64 2.47 10.93
CA ARG A 174 -10.95 3.38 10.02
C ARG A 174 -9.47 3.07 9.85
N ASP A 175 -8.80 2.61 10.88
CA ASP A 175 -7.39 2.21 10.86
C ASP A 175 -7.14 0.89 10.08
N HIS A 176 -8.22 0.27 9.55
CA HIS A 176 -8.19 -0.88 8.65
C HIS A 176 -8.75 -0.56 7.26
N THR A 177 -9.68 0.38 7.14
CA THR A 177 -10.42 0.63 5.90
C THR A 177 -10.29 2.04 5.33
N GLY A 178 -9.87 3.01 6.16
CA GLY A 178 -10.00 4.44 5.86
C GLY A 178 -9.32 4.90 4.56
N ALA A 179 -8.25 4.24 4.13
CA ALA A 179 -7.52 4.57 2.92
C ALA A 179 -7.97 3.77 1.68
N ALA A 180 -8.84 2.76 1.84
CA ALA A 180 -9.18 1.82 0.78
C ALA A 180 -9.82 2.50 -0.45
N GLU A 181 -10.75 3.44 -0.26
CA GLU A 181 -11.38 4.18 -1.35
C GLU A 181 -10.35 5.02 -2.13
N ASN A 182 -9.46 5.72 -1.42
CA ASN A 182 -8.39 6.50 -2.02
C ASN A 182 -7.41 5.61 -2.81
N LEU A 183 -7.06 4.44 -2.27
CA LEU A 183 -6.23 3.47 -2.97
C LEU A 183 -6.90 2.99 -4.26
N LEU A 184 -8.18 2.60 -4.21
CA LEU A 184 -8.93 2.09 -5.38
C LEU A 184 -9.13 3.13 -6.47
N SER A 185 -8.97 4.42 -6.17
CA SER A 185 -8.94 5.49 -7.18
C SER A 185 -7.67 5.44 -8.04
N ARG A 186 -6.60 4.79 -7.59
CA ARG A 186 -5.26 4.72 -8.23
C ARG A 186 -4.88 3.31 -8.69
N VAL A 187 -5.21 2.31 -7.90
CA VAL A 187 -4.95 0.89 -8.14
C VAL A 187 -6.28 0.15 -8.16
N LYS A 188 -6.53 -0.62 -9.20
CA LYS A 188 -7.78 -1.40 -9.29
C LYS A 188 -7.70 -2.65 -8.42
N ALA A 189 -8.84 -3.18 -8.04
CA ALA A 189 -8.95 -4.52 -7.47
C ALA A 189 -9.94 -5.34 -8.31
N ASP A 190 -9.67 -6.64 -8.45
CA ASP A 190 -10.61 -7.56 -9.11
C ASP A 190 -11.74 -7.93 -8.16
N VAL A 191 -11.40 -8.25 -6.91
CA VAL A 191 -12.34 -8.67 -5.88
C VAL A 191 -12.12 -7.84 -4.60
N LEU A 192 -13.22 -7.43 -3.97
CA LEU A 192 -13.24 -6.91 -2.61
C LEU A 192 -13.87 -7.95 -1.71
N ILE A 193 -13.13 -8.43 -0.72
CA ILE A 193 -13.61 -9.39 0.26
C ILE A 193 -13.83 -8.64 1.57
N LEU A 194 -15.07 -8.62 1.99
CA LEU A 194 -15.54 -7.82 3.13
C LEU A 194 -16.19 -8.74 4.19
N PRO A 195 -16.14 -8.38 5.47
CA PRO A 195 -16.98 -9.04 6.45
C PRO A 195 -18.47 -8.83 6.13
N PRO A 196 -19.39 -9.63 6.67
CA PRO A 196 -20.82 -9.54 6.37
C PRO A 196 -21.50 -8.32 7.02
N GLU A 197 -20.88 -7.16 6.89
CA GLU A 197 -21.35 -5.86 7.40
C GLU A 197 -21.62 -4.93 6.22
N GLU A 198 -22.79 -4.30 6.22
CA GLU A 198 -23.15 -3.35 5.17
C GLU A 198 -22.40 -2.01 5.30
N GLY A 199 -21.96 -1.45 4.19
CA GLY A 199 -21.49 -0.05 4.13
C GLY A 199 -20.00 0.19 4.39
N ILE A 200 -19.17 -0.85 4.55
CA ILE A 200 -17.72 -0.69 4.75
C ILE A 200 -17.08 -0.04 3.51
N LEU A 201 -17.34 -0.60 2.34
CA LEU A 201 -16.80 -0.12 1.08
C LEU A 201 -17.71 -0.56 -0.08
N THR A 202 -17.86 0.30 -1.07
CA THR A 202 -18.56 -0.03 -2.34
C THR A 202 -17.64 0.27 -3.51
N SER A 203 -17.72 -0.53 -4.56
CA SER A 203 -16.98 -0.29 -5.79
C SER A 203 -17.79 -0.69 -7.01
N ASP A 204 -17.83 0.19 -8.01
CA ASP A 204 -18.45 -0.10 -9.31
C ASP A 204 -17.53 -0.95 -10.22
N ASN A 205 -16.27 -1.10 -9.87
CA ASN A 205 -15.22 -1.67 -10.73
C ASN A 205 -14.61 -2.99 -10.20
N ALA A 206 -15.03 -3.46 -9.03
CA ALA A 206 -14.57 -4.70 -8.42
C ALA A 206 -15.77 -5.55 -8.03
N GLU A 207 -15.61 -6.87 -8.09
CA GLU A 207 -16.59 -7.81 -7.54
C GLU A 207 -16.54 -7.72 -6.01
N VAL A 208 -17.68 -7.53 -5.37
CA VAL A 208 -17.79 -7.47 -3.91
C VAL A 208 -18.29 -8.80 -3.40
N VAL A 209 -17.50 -9.44 -2.55
CA VAL A 209 -17.81 -10.72 -1.89
C VAL A 209 -17.91 -10.49 -0.38
N TYR A 210 -19.08 -10.67 0.18
CA TYR A 210 -19.26 -10.68 1.64
C TYR A 210 -18.94 -12.09 2.16
N ALA A 211 -17.97 -12.19 3.06
CA ALA A 211 -17.52 -13.45 3.63
C ALA A 211 -18.49 -13.92 4.73
N GLU A 212 -19.65 -14.44 4.33
CA GLU A 212 -20.65 -15.04 5.25
C GLU A 212 -20.21 -16.40 5.80
N GLN A 213 -19.26 -17.05 5.13
CA GLN A 213 -18.64 -18.32 5.51
C GLN A 213 -17.16 -18.30 5.16
N ASP A 214 -16.41 -19.25 5.70
CA ASP A 214 -14.98 -19.37 5.38
C ASP A 214 -14.76 -19.49 3.88
N LEU A 215 -13.78 -18.77 3.36
CA LEU A 215 -13.38 -18.79 1.96
C LEU A 215 -11.99 -19.40 1.83
N LEU A 216 -11.78 -20.11 0.74
CA LEU A 216 -10.48 -20.63 0.34
C LEU A 216 -10.20 -20.24 -1.10
N LEU A 217 -9.11 -19.51 -1.32
CA LEU A 217 -8.60 -19.17 -2.63
C LEU A 217 -7.30 -19.94 -2.83
N THR A 218 -7.27 -20.84 -3.83
CA THR A 218 -6.09 -21.63 -4.16
C THR A 218 -5.52 -21.21 -5.52
N TYR A 219 -4.23 -20.98 -5.58
CA TYR A 219 -3.52 -20.64 -6.82
C TYR A 219 -2.06 -21.12 -6.72
N GLY A 220 -1.62 -21.92 -7.70
CA GLY A 220 -0.33 -22.61 -7.62
C GLY A 220 -0.22 -23.47 -6.37
N GLU A 221 0.85 -23.29 -5.62
CA GLU A 221 1.10 -23.95 -4.33
C GLU A 221 0.65 -23.08 -3.14
N THR A 222 -0.10 -22.01 -3.38
CA THR A 222 -0.53 -21.06 -2.35
C THR A 222 -2.01 -21.23 -2.05
N ASN A 223 -2.34 -21.23 -0.76
CA ASN A 223 -3.71 -21.20 -0.25
C ASN A 223 -3.90 -19.92 0.60
N LEU A 224 -4.93 -19.18 0.28
CA LEU A 224 -5.36 -18.04 1.08
C LEU A 224 -6.69 -18.40 1.74
N HIS A 225 -6.63 -18.75 3.02
CA HIS A 225 -7.80 -19.02 3.82
C HIS A 225 -8.29 -17.73 4.48
N ILE A 226 -9.59 -17.47 4.38
CA ILE A 226 -10.23 -16.32 5.01
C ILE A 226 -11.30 -16.89 5.95
N PHE A 227 -11.04 -16.78 7.25
CA PHE A 227 -11.93 -17.30 8.27
C PHE A 227 -12.87 -16.23 8.77
N THR A 228 -14.15 -16.55 8.78
CA THR A 228 -15.20 -15.68 9.31
C THR A 228 -15.38 -15.85 10.80
N ALA A 229 -16.02 -14.89 11.43
CA ALA A 229 -16.55 -15.05 12.77
C ALA A 229 -18.00 -15.54 12.72
N ASP A 230 -18.32 -16.46 13.59
CA ASP A 230 -19.70 -16.87 13.85
C ASP A 230 -20.23 -16.03 15.04
N SER A 231 -20.48 -14.73 14.81
CA SER A 231 -20.89 -13.89 15.93
C SER A 231 -21.79 -12.71 15.56
N ASN A 232 -22.87 -12.58 16.30
CA ASN A 232 -23.62 -11.34 16.47
C ASN A 232 -22.93 -10.45 17.54
N ARG A 233 -21.61 -10.22 17.43
CA ARG A 233 -20.80 -9.50 18.42
C ARG A 233 -20.28 -8.18 17.85
N SER A 234 -19.35 -7.54 18.56
CA SER A 234 -18.73 -6.27 18.12
C SER A 234 -17.97 -6.45 16.79
N GLU A 235 -17.77 -5.34 16.09
CA GLU A 235 -17.05 -5.29 14.81
C GLU A 235 -15.68 -5.98 14.90
N ASN A 236 -14.90 -5.71 15.96
CA ASN A 236 -13.59 -6.34 16.15
C ASN A 236 -13.67 -7.87 16.27
N GLU A 237 -14.67 -8.42 17.00
CA GLU A 237 -14.85 -9.87 17.11
C GLU A 237 -15.28 -10.49 15.80
N ASN A 238 -15.86 -9.72 14.90
CA ASN A 238 -16.27 -10.13 13.56
C ASN A 238 -15.16 -9.96 12.52
N SER A 239 -13.97 -9.47 12.90
CA SER A 239 -12.84 -9.33 11.98
C SER A 239 -12.58 -10.63 11.24
N LEU A 240 -12.36 -10.54 9.93
CA LEU A 240 -11.88 -11.67 9.15
C LEU A 240 -10.45 -12.01 9.61
N CYS A 241 -10.16 -13.30 9.70
CA CYS A 241 -8.81 -13.78 9.94
C CYS A 241 -8.27 -14.39 8.64
N VAL A 242 -7.05 -14.03 8.28
CA VAL A 242 -6.43 -14.47 7.03
C VAL A 242 -5.23 -15.36 7.34
N LEU A 243 -5.21 -16.56 6.79
CA LEU A 243 -4.05 -17.44 6.77
C LEU A 243 -3.54 -17.52 5.34
N PHE A 244 -2.33 -17.02 5.14
CA PHE A 244 -1.60 -17.13 3.88
C PHE A 244 -0.64 -18.29 4.01
N ASP A 245 -1.04 -19.42 3.43
CA ASP A 245 -0.37 -20.71 3.47
C ASP A 245 0.37 -20.92 2.15
N THR A 246 1.68 -21.05 2.21
CA THR A 246 2.55 -21.27 1.07
C THR A 246 3.49 -22.45 1.34
N GLU A 247 4.11 -23.00 0.31
CA GLU A 247 5.04 -24.13 0.44
C GLU A 247 6.14 -23.90 1.50
N ASN A 248 6.54 -22.64 1.72
CA ASN A 248 7.75 -22.32 2.50
C ASN A 248 7.51 -21.40 3.70
N CYS A 249 6.34 -20.81 3.83
CA CYS A 249 6.06 -19.86 4.90
C CYS A 249 4.56 -19.66 5.11
N ASP A 250 4.11 -19.86 6.33
CA ASP A 250 2.73 -19.66 6.75
C ASP A 250 2.59 -18.40 7.59
N ILE A 251 1.61 -17.57 7.24
CA ILE A 251 1.43 -16.28 7.85
C ILE A 251 -0.02 -16.10 8.29
N LEU A 252 -0.19 -15.82 9.57
CA LEU A 252 -1.50 -15.61 10.17
C LEU A 252 -1.73 -14.13 10.48
N ILE A 253 -2.87 -13.61 10.05
CA ILE A 253 -3.36 -12.25 10.30
C ILE A 253 -4.69 -12.37 10.99
N THR A 254 -4.80 -11.95 12.24
CA THR A 254 -6.00 -12.15 13.06
C THR A 254 -6.96 -10.96 13.06
N GLY A 255 -6.61 -9.86 12.39
CA GLY A 255 -7.35 -8.60 12.50
C GLY A 255 -7.38 -8.11 13.95
N ASP A 256 -8.46 -7.49 14.36
CA ASP A 256 -8.59 -6.92 15.71
C ASP A 256 -9.35 -7.81 16.69
N ARG A 257 -9.39 -9.13 16.42
CA ARG A 257 -10.02 -10.09 17.33
C ARG A 257 -9.38 -10.05 18.71
N SER A 258 -10.23 -10.11 19.72
CA SER A 258 -9.76 -10.31 21.10
C SER A 258 -9.36 -11.77 21.33
N ALA A 259 -8.76 -12.02 22.50
CA ALA A 259 -8.45 -13.38 22.95
C ALA A 259 -9.66 -14.34 22.91
N TYR A 260 -10.88 -13.81 23.01
CA TYR A 260 -12.08 -14.61 22.84
C TYR A 260 -12.26 -15.07 21.38
N GLY A 261 -12.20 -14.14 20.42
CA GLY A 261 -12.31 -14.47 19.00
C GLY A 261 -11.18 -15.40 18.52
N GLU A 262 -9.96 -15.21 19.03
CA GLU A 262 -8.82 -16.09 18.76
C GLU A 262 -9.08 -17.52 19.27
N ARG A 263 -9.61 -17.68 20.49
CA ARG A 263 -9.99 -19.00 21.03
C ARG A 263 -11.10 -19.67 20.21
N MET A 264 -12.02 -18.90 19.68
CA MET A 264 -13.07 -19.47 18.80
C MET A 264 -12.46 -20.07 17.53
N LEU A 265 -11.47 -19.40 16.92
CA LEU A 265 -10.73 -19.95 15.77
C LEU A 265 -9.99 -21.24 16.15
N LEU A 266 -9.35 -21.28 17.32
CA LEU A 266 -8.66 -22.46 17.82
C LEU A 266 -9.63 -23.63 18.05
N HIS A 267 -10.76 -23.38 18.70
CA HIS A 267 -11.79 -24.41 18.93
C HIS A 267 -12.37 -24.94 17.63
N ALA A 268 -12.44 -24.12 16.58
CA ALA A 268 -12.87 -24.56 15.26
C ALA A 268 -11.77 -25.33 14.49
N GLY A 269 -10.56 -25.48 15.05
CA GLY A 269 -9.43 -26.17 14.42
C GLY A 269 -8.88 -25.45 13.19
N LYS A 270 -9.03 -24.12 13.14
CA LYS A 270 -8.70 -23.32 11.96
C LYS A 270 -7.26 -22.81 11.95
N ILE A 271 -6.54 -22.90 13.05
CA ILE A 271 -5.19 -22.32 13.20
C ILE A 271 -4.15 -23.44 13.23
N PRO A 272 -3.29 -23.55 12.22
CA PRO A 272 -2.11 -24.41 12.22
C PRO A 272 -0.93 -23.75 12.95
N GLU A 273 0.22 -24.45 13.02
CA GLU A 273 1.51 -23.81 13.28
C GLU A 273 1.83 -22.85 12.11
N VAL A 274 2.44 -21.68 12.41
CA VAL A 274 2.78 -20.66 11.41
C VAL A 274 4.17 -20.10 11.66
N ASP A 275 4.83 -19.62 10.61
CA ASP A 275 6.13 -18.98 10.73
C ASP A 275 6.03 -17.54 11.23
N VAL A 276 5.02 -16.83 10.75
CA VAL A 276 4.81 -15.40 11.05
C VAL A 276 3.38 -15.15 11.53
N LEU A 277 3.28 -14.40 12.61
CA LEU A 277 2.01 -13.88 13.11
C LEU A 277 2.00 -12.34 12.99
N ILE A 278 0.97 -11.79 12.40
CA ILE A 278 0.67 -10.37 12.56
C ILE A 278 -0.16 -10.23 13.84
N ALA A 279 0.40 -9.53 14.82
CA ALA A 279 -0.20 -9.40 16.14
C ALA A 279 -1.58 -8.72 16.06
N GLY A 280 -2.56 -9.34 16.67
CA GLY A 280 -3.92 -8.83 16.68
C GLY A 280 -4.04 -7.47 17.36
N HIS A 281 -4.91 -6.62 16.81
CA HIS A 281 -5.30 -5.34 17.37
C HIS A 281 -4.10 -4.47 17.77
N HIS A 282 -3.14 -4.33 16.85
CA HIS A 282 -1.92 -3.52 17.00
C HIS A 282 -1.09 -3.83 18.25
N GLY A 283 -1.17 -5.05 18.74
CA GLY A 283 -0.49 -5.47 19.98
C GLY A 283 -1.25 -5.09 21.24
N SER A 284 -2.58 -5.00 21.21
CA SER A 284 -3.45 -4.82 22.37
C SER A 284 -3.20 -5.92 23.41
N LYS A 285 -3.32 -5.58 24.69
CA LYS A 285 -3.24 -6.57 25.79
C LYS A 285 -4.33 -7.64 25.73
N ASN A 286 -5.44 -7.33 25.06
CA ASN A 286 -6.61 -8.20 24.95
C ASN A 286 -6.55 -9.17 23.76
N SER A 287 -5.52 -9.08 22.92
CA SER A 287 -5.32 -9.89 21.72
C SER A 287 -4.00 -10.66 21.79
N THR A 288 -3.73 -11.51 20.82
CA THR A 288 -2.52 -12.35 20.74
C THR A 288 -2.34 -13.17 22.03
N CYS A 289 -3.37 -13.95 22.38
CA CYS A 289 -3.43 -14.66 23.64
C CYS A 289 -2.44 -15.85 23.69
N GLU A 290 -2.15 -16.34 24.92
CA GLU A 290 -1.25 -17.48 25.13
C GLU A 290 -1.71 -18.75 24.42
N ASP A 291 -3.03 -18.97 24.37
CA ASP A 291 -3.61 -20.14 23.69
C ASP A 291 -3.30 -20.09 22.18
N LEU A 292 -3.41 -18.88 21.57
CA LEU A 292 -3.06 -18.67 20.17
C LEU A 292 -1.55 -18.92 19.93
N LEU A 293 -0.70 -18.33 20.76
CA LEU A 293 0.76 -18.50 20.63
C LEU A 293 1.19 -19.96 20.85
N THR A 294 0.52 -20.68 21.75
CA THR A 294 0.77 -22.11 21.99
C THR A 294 0.42 -22.97 20.79
N ALA A 295 -0.68 -22.65 20.11
CA ALA A 295 -1.15 -23.41 18.94
C ALA A 295 -0.38 -23.03 17.66
N ALA A 296 -0.22 -21.74 17.42
CA ALA A 296 0.39 -21.23 16.20
C ALA A 296 1.92 -21.27 16.20
N GLN A 297 2.57 -21.26 17.37
CA GLN A 297 4.02 -21.34 17.59
C GLN A 297 4.87 -20.41 16.67
N PRO A 298 4.51 -19.13 16.47
CA PRO A 298 5.17 -18.28 15.52
C PRO A 298 6.63 -18.01 15.92
N GLN A 299 7.54 -18.10 14.95
CA GLN A 299 8.94 -17.71 15.16
C GLN A 299 9.07 -16.17 15.12
N THR A 300 8.30 -15.53 14.28
CA THR A 300 8.32 -14.08 14.07
C THR A 300 6.93 -13.49 14.30
N VAL A 301 6.88 -12.36 15.01
CA VAL A 301 5.65 -11.57 15.18
C VAL A 301 5.88 -10.16 14.68
N CYS A 302 5.03 -9.70 13.77
CA CYS A 302 5.02 -8.30 13.32
C CYS A 302 3.86 -7.56 13.99
N ILE A 303 4.12 -6.36 14.49
CA ILE A 303 3.11 -5.50 15.10
C ILE A 303 3.00 -4.23 14.25
N SER A 304 1.91 -4.08 13.52
CA SER A 304 1.60 -2.83 12.80
C SER A 304 1.04 -1.82 13.78
N VAL A 305 1.80 -0.77 14.10
CA VAL A 305 1.44 0.17 15.17
C VAL A 305 2.16 1.50 15.00
N GLY A 306 1.48 2.61 15.29
CA GLY A 306 2.07 3.95 15.27
C GLY A 306 2.99 4.20 16.46
N GLN A 307 4.13 4.89 16.22
CA GLN A 307 5.15 5.14 17.25
C GLN A 307 4.60 5.89 18.47
N ASP A 308 3.77 6.90 18.26
CA ASP A 308 3.22 7.77 19.29
C ASP A 308 1.68 7.63 19.39
N ASN A 309 1.17 6.39 19.23
CA ASN A 309 -0.27 6.17 19.24
C ASN A 309 -0.90 6.43 20.62
N PRO A 310 -2.14 6.96 20.66
CA PRO A 310 -2.82 7.32 21.92
C PRO A 310 -3.32 6.10 22.72
N TYR A 311 -3.28 4.90 22.15
CA TYR A 311 -3.85 3.68 22.75
C TYR A 311 -2.88 2.97 23.67
N GLY A 312 -1.59 3.35 23.65
CA GLY A 312 -0.53 2.70 24.41
C GLY A 312 -0.17 1.31 23.87
N HIS A 313 -0.36 1.12 22.58
CA HIS A 313 0.04 -0.09 21.85
C HIS A 313 1.48 0.03 21.32
N PRO A 314 2.23 -1.09 21.20
CA PRO A 314 1.88 -2.39 21.75
C PRO A 314 1.92 -2.38 23.29
N ALA A 315 0.97 -3.05 23.92
CA ALA A 315 0.89 -3.13 25.38
C ALA A 315 2.09 -3.90 25.96
N ALA A 316 2.57 -3.47 27.13
CA ALA A 316 3.71 -4.12 27.79
C ALA A 316 3.43 -5.61 28.08
N GLU A 317 2.20 -5.95 28.45
CA GLU A 317 1.77 -7.32 28.67
C GLU A 317 1.87 -8.19 27.42
N THR A 318 1.54 -7.61 26.25
CA THR A 318 1.68 -8.32 24.97
C THR A 318 3.15 -8.55 24.64
N LEU A 319 4.01 -7.55 24.80
CA LEU A 319 5.45 -7.70 24.55
C LEU A 319 6.08 -8.74 25.49
N GLN A 320 5.74 -8.73 26.79
CA GLN A 320 6.21 -9.72 27.75
C GLN A 320 5.75 -11.14 27.38
N ARG A 321 4.50 -11.28 26.91
CA ARG A 321 3.97 -12.54 26.45
C ARG A 321 4.75 -13.07 25.24
N LEU A 322 4.97 -12.24 24.22
CA LEU A 322 5.75 -12.60 23.03
C LEU A 322 7.19 -12.98 23.38
N GLU A 323 7.82 -12.23 24.29
CA GLU A 323 9.17 -12.54 24.78
C GLU A 323 9.21 -13.90 25.50
N SER A 324 8.20 -14.21 26.33
CA SER A 324 8.12 -15.48 27.05
C SER A 324 7.97 -16.69 26.13
N PHE A 325 7.39 -16.50 24.94
CA PHE A 325 7.30 -17.53 23.89
C PHE A 325 8.53 -17.57 22.98
N GLY A 326 9.50 -16.67 23.16
CA GLY A 326 10.74 -16.62 22.38
C GLY A 326 10.57 -16.10 20.96
N CYS A 327 9.50 -15.38 20.69
CA CYS A 327 9.23 -14.80 19.36
C CYS A 327 10.20 -13.65 19.05
N THR A 328 10.65 -13.57 17.80
CA THR A 328 11.31 -12.36 17.27
C THR A 328 10.25 -11.34 16.92
N VAL A 329 10.30 -10.14 17.53
CA VAL A 329 9.27 -9.10 17.36
C VAL A 329 9.79 -7.96 16.49
N TYR A 330 9.04 -7.62 15.44
CA TYR A 330 9.20 -6.41 14.60
C TYR A 330 8.02 -5.45 14.79
N ARG A 331 8.30 -4.15 14.80
CA ARG A 331 7.30 -3.10 14.97
C ARG A 331 7.74 -1.80 14.29
#